data_91942abb85864010e79a31f9371c952b
#
_entry.id   91942abb85864010e79a31f9371c952b
#
_cell.length_a   1.000
_cell.length_b   1.000
_cell.length_c   1.000
_cell.angle_alpha   90.00
_cell.angle_beta   90.00
_cell.angle_gamma   90.00
#
_symmetry.space_group_name_H-M   'P 1'
#
loop_
_entity.id
_entity.type
_entity.pdbx_description
1 polymer ?
#
loop_
_entity_poly.entity_id
_entity_poly.type
_entity_poly.pdbx_seq_one_letter_code
_entity_poly.pdbx_strand_id
1 'polypeptide(L)'
;MASGLRRAGIAIQLITGALYREFTLLEAFRAGRAAGQSEQHMFRRLNIWQAKQGSMRAAASRLSRKRLNDVFQALSMIDRQSKGMASGDEWHSLDRLVCAVCAA
;
A
#
# COMPACT_ATOMS: atom_id res chain seq x y z
N MET A 1 20.09 20.51 10.44
CA MET A 1 19.38 20.64 9.16
C MET A 1 19.53 19.38 8.30
N ALA A 2 20.74 19.02 7.91
CA ALA A 2 20.95 17.83 7.08
C ALA A 2 20.45 16.53 7.74
N SER A 3 20.62 16.37 9.06
CA SER A 3 20.14 15.20 9.78
C SER A 3 18.61 15.14 9.82
N GLY A 4 17.93 16.31 9.89
CA GLY A 4 16.47 16.34 9.87
C GLY A 4 15.88 15.92 8.54
N LEU A 5 16.48 16.36 7.42
CA LEU A 5 16.07 15.94 6.08
C LEU A 5 16.30 14.45 5.86
N ARG A 6 17.40 13.93 6.36
CA ARG A 6 17.71 12.50 6.26
C ARG A 6 16.71 11.66 7.04
N ARG A 7 16.34 12.10 8.25
CA ARG A 7 15.32 11.41 9.05
C ARG A 7 13.97 11.42 8.36
N ALA A 8 13.58 12.53 7.76
CA ALA A 8 12.31 12.63 7.04
C ALA A 8 12.29 11.68 5.84
N GLY A 9 13.41 11.58 5.09
CA GLY A 9 13.53 10.67 3.97
C GLY A 9 13.45 9.20 4.40
N ILE A 10 14.09 8.86 5.50
CA ILE A 10 14.04 7.49 6.07
C ILE A 10 12.62 7.18 6.52
N ALA A 11 11.95 8.11 7.20
CA ALA A 11 10.60 7.91 7.68
C ALA A 11 9.63 7.65 6.53
N ILE A 12 9.70 8.43 5.45
CA ILE A 12 8.81 8.23 4.31
C ILE A 12 9.07 6.89 3.62
N GLN A 13 10.32 6.47 3.51
CA GLN A 13 10.67 5.18 2.92
C GLN A 13 10.13 4.01 3.75
N LEU A 14 10.18 4.12 5.07
CA LEU A 14 9.61 3.11 5.95
C LEU A 14 8.09 3.02 5.81
N ILE A 15 7.42 4.15 5.74
CA ILE A 15 5.96 4.22 5.58
C ILE A 15 5.56 3.65 4.22
N THR A 16 6.19 4.09 3.15
CA THR A 16 5.86 3.61 1.80
C THR A 16 6.17 2.13 1.63
N GLY A 17 7.27 1.66 2.23
CA GLY A 17 7.62 0.24 2.23
C GLY A 17 6.57 -0.60 2.95
N ALA A 18 6.08 -0.13 4.08
CA ALA A 18 5.02 -0.81 4.83
C ALA A 18 3.71 -0.84 4.03
N LEU A 19 3.35 0.29 3.42
CA LEU A 19 2.14 0.37 2.58
C LEU A 19 2.27 -0.55 1.37
N TYR A 20 3.42 -0.57 0.73
CA TYR A 20 3.67 -1.44 -0.42
C TYR A 20 3.44 -2.90 -0.05
N ARG A 21 3.97 -3.34 1.10
CA ARG A 21 3.78 -4.71 1.57
C ARG A 21 2.32 -5.03 1.84
N GLU A 22 1.60 -4.11 2.48
CA GLU A 22 0.17 -4.31 2.78
C GLU A 22 -0.67 -4.38 1.51
N PHE A 23 -0.42 -3.49 0.55
CA PHE A 23 -1.18 -3.51 -0.71
C PHE A 23 -0.79 -4.68 -1.60
N THR A 24 0.46 -5.15 -1.55
CA THR A 24 0.88 -6.37 -2.25
C THR A 24 0.14 -7.59 -1.70
N LEU A 25 0.00 -7.65 -0.38
CA LEU A 25 -0.75 -8.71 0.28
C LEU A 25 -2.22 -8.68 -0.11
N LEU A 26 -2.80 -7.49 -0.16
CA LEU A 26 -4.19 -7.29 -0.58
C LEU A 26 -4.40 -7.73 -2.03
N GLU A 27 -3.47 -7.42 -2.92
CA GLU A 27 -3.53 -7.83 -4.32
C GLU A 27 -3.49 -9.35 -4.43
N ALA A 28 -2.60 -10.01 -3.69
CA ALA A 28 -2.52 -11.46 -3.65
C ALA A 28 -3.82 -12.10 -3.16
N PHE A 29 -4.42 -11.51 -2.13
CA PHE A 29 -5.71 -11.96 -1.61
C PHE A 29 -6.81 -11.82 -2.66
N ARG A 30 -6.90 -10.69 -3.35
CA ARG A 30 -7.89 -10.48 -4.39
C ARG A 30 -7.70 -11.45 -5.56
N ALA A 31 -6.45 -11.68 -5.98
CA ALA A 31 -6.14 -12.59 -7.08
C ALA A 31 -6.54 -14.03 -6.72
N GLY A 32 -6.24 -14.48 -5.49
CA GLY A 32 -6.63 -15.79 -5.03
C GLY A 32 -8.15 -15.97 -4.97
N ARG A 33 -8.84 -14.92 -4.53
CA ARG A 33 -10.30 -14.91 -4.45
C ARG A 33 -10.92 -15.02 -5.84
N ALA A 34 -10.38 -14.27 -6.82
CA ALA A 34 -10.82 -14.34 -8.21
C ALA A 34 -10.55 -15.71 -8.84
N ALA A 35 -9.50 -16.41 -8.38
CA ALA A 35 -9.16 -17.75 -8.83
C ALA A 35 -9.98 -18.83 -8.13
N GLY A 36 -10.90 -18.47 -7.25
CA GLY A 36 -11.79 -19.41 -6.56
C GLY A 36 -11.19 -20.07 -5.32
N GLN A 37 -10.06 -19.56 -4.82
CA GLN A 37 -9.47 -20.09 -3.59
C GLN A 37 -10.30 -19.70 -2.38
N SER A 38 -10.38 -20.59 -1.38
CA SER A 38 -11.11 -20.28 -0.15
C SER A 38 -10.37 -19.24 0.68
N GLU A 39 -11.13 -18.45 1.46
CA GLU A 39 -10.53 -17.45 2.35
C GLU A 39 -9.58 -18.07 3.35
N GLN A 40 -9.98 -19.21 3.96
CA GLN A 40 -9.13 -19.91 4.93
C GLN A 40 -7.80 -20.30 4.33
N HIS A 41 -7.83 -20.84 3.11
CA HIS A 41 -6.62 -21.22 2.40
C HIS A 41 -5.72 -20.02 2.15
N MET A 42 -6.30 -18.90 1.68
CA MET A 42 -5.56 -17.69 1.40
C MET A 42 -4.97 -17.06 2.67
N PHE A 43 -5.75 -16.99 3.73
CA PHE A 43 -5.26 -16.43 5.00
C PHE A 43 -4.09 -17.23 5.54
N ARG A 44 -4.13 -18.56 5.39
CA ARG A 44 -3.05 -19.44 5.83
C ARG A 44 -1.83 -19.28 4.92
N ARG A 45 -2.04 -19.31 3.61
CA ARG A 45 -0.96 -19.20 2.63
C ARG A 45 -0.24 -17.87 2.71
N LEU A 46 -0.99 -16.78 2.89
CA LEU A 46 -0.47 -15.42 2.97
C LEU A 46 -0.08 -15.02 4.39
N ASN A 47 -0.28 -15.92 5.34
CA ASN A 47 0.06 -15.71 6.76
C ASN A 47 -0.62 -14.46 7.33
N ILE A 48 -1.91 -14.31 7.05
CA ILE A 48 -2.72 -13.20 7.51
C ILE A 48 -3.30 -13.50 8.88
N TRP A 49 -2.96 -12.68 9.87
CA TRP A 49 -3.42 -12.85 11.24
C TRP A 49 -4.93 -12.65 11.33
N GLN A 50 -5.55 -13.35 12.28
CA GLN A 50 -6.99 -13.27 12.50
C GLN A 50 -7.45 -11.83 12.70
N ALA A 51 -6.69 -11.03 13.42
CA ALA A 51 -7.03 -9.62 13.67
C ALA A 51 -7.05 -8.78 12.38
N LYS A 52 -6.33 -9.19 11.34
CA LYS A 52 -6.26 -8.50 10.05
C LYS A 52 -7.27 -9.01 9.02
N GLN A 53 -7.85 -10.18 9.24
CA GLN A 53 -8.69 -10.83 8.23
C GLN A 53 -9.91 -10.01 7.87
N GLY A 54 -10.58 -9.42 8.86
CA GLY A 54 -11.75 -8.57 8.63
C GLY A 54 -11.40 -7.33 7.80
N SER A 55 -10.32 -6.65 8.15
CA SER A 55 -9.84 -5.47 7.42
C SER A 55 -9.45 -5.82 5.98
N MET A 56 -8.77 -6.96 5.80
CA MET A 56 -8.37 -7.44 4.49
C MET A 56 -9.58 -7.73 3.60
N ARG A 57 -10.57 -8.40 4.16
CA ARG A 57 -11.83 -8.73 3.48
C ARG A 57 -12.56 -7.46 3.04
N ALA A 58 -12.68 -6.49 3.94
CA ALA A 58 -13.33 -5.21 3.66
C ALA A 58 -12.59 -4.43 2.58
N ALA A 59 -11.26 -4.36 2.67
CA ALA A 59 -10.45 -3.65 1.69
C ALA A 59 -10.54 -4.31 0.31
N ALA A 60 -10.53 -5.64 0.26
CA ALA A 60 -10.64 -6.38 -1.00
C ALA A 60 -11.98 -6.14 -1.69
N SER A 61 -13.05 -5.94 -0.91
CA SER A 61 -14.37 -5.62 -1.47
C SER A 61 -14.48 -4.18 -1.93
N ARG A 62 -13.73 -3.27 -1.31
CA ARG A 62 -13.82 -1.83 -1.56
C ARG A 62 -12.87 -1.37 -2.67
N LEU A 63 -11.68 -1.94 -2.74
CA LEU A 63 -10.64 -1.51 -3.69
C LEU A 63 -10.62 -2.43 -4.91
N SER A 64 -10.91 -1.85 -6.08
CA SER A 64 -10.84 -2.57 -7.34
C SER A 64 -9.37 -2.77 -7.77
N ARG A 65 -9.17 -3.65 -8.77
CA ARG A 65 -7.86 -3.87 -9.35
C ARG A 65 -7.27 -2.56 -9.91
N LYS A 66 -8.10 -1.73 -10.54
CA LYS A 66 -7.68 -0.44 -11.06
C LYS A 66 -7.20 0.48 -9.94
N ARG A 67 -7.95 0.53 -8.83
CA ARG A 67 -7.57 1.34 -7.67
C ARG A 67 -6.26 0.87 -7.06
N LEU A 68 -6.05 -0.44 -6.99
CA LEU A 68 -4.79 -0.98 -6.49
C LEU A 68 -3.62 -0.62 -7.41
N ASN A 69 -3.81 -0.67 -8.72
CA ASN A 69 -2.78 -0.23 -9.67
C ASN A 69 -2.45 1.25 -9.45
N ASP A 70 -3.45 2.09 -9.24
CA ASP A 70 -3.26 3.52 -8.96
C ASP A 70 -2.45 3.71 -7.67
N VAL A 71 -2.71 2.90 -6.65
CA VAL A 71 -1.96 2.94 -5.39
C VAL A 71 -0.50 2.59 -5.63
N PHE A 72 -0.21 1.52 -6.38
CA PHE A 72 1.16 1.12 -6.66
C PHE A 72 1.91 2.18 -7.47
N GLN A 73 1.24 2.82 -8.43
CA GLN A 73 1.85 3.91 -9.20
C GLN A 73 2.15 5.11 -8.30
N ALA A 74 1.23 5.45 -7.39
CA ALA A 74 1.43 6.53 -6.44
C ALA A 74 2.60 6.24 -5.51
N LEU A 75 2.71 5.01 -5.01
CA LEU A 75 3.82 4.60 -4.14
C LEU A 75 5.16 4.69 -4.89
N SER A 76 5.18 4.28 -6.14
CA SER A 76 6.38 4.38 -6.99
C SER A 76 6.80 5.85 -7.18
N MET A 77 5.84 6.75 -7.39
CA MET A 77 6.11 8.18 -7.54
C MET A 77 6.67 8.76 -6.25
N ILE A 78 6.08 8.43 -5.11
CA ILE A 78 6.53 8.89 -3.81
C ILE A 78 7.98 8.44 -3.56
N ASP A 79 8.29 7.19 -3.88
CA ASP A 79 9.64 6.66 -3.73
C ASP A 79 10.64 7.46 -4.58
N ARG A 80 10.30 7.74 -5.83
CA ARG A 80 11.16 8.53 -6.71
C ARG A 80 11.32 9.96 -6.22
N GLN A 81 10.25 10.59 -5.73
CA GLN A 81 10.30 11.92 -5.15
C GLN A 81 11.22 11.96 -3.93
N SER A 82 11.13 10.94 -3.07
CA SER A 82 11.94 10.87 -1.85
C SER A 82 13.43 10.70 -2.16
N LYS A 83 13.74 10.15 -3.32
CA LYS A 83 15.13 9.96 -3.78
C LYS A 83 15.62 11.08 -4.69
N GLY A 84 14.81 12.11 -4.90
CA GLY A 84 15.17 13.23 -5.79
C GLY A 84 15.11 12.90 -7.26
N MET A 85 14.49 11.80 -7.65
CA MET A 85 14.42 11.34 -9.04
C MET A 85 13.17 11.83 -9.76
N ALA A 86 12.24 12.47 -9.04
CA ALA A 86 11.04 13.05 -9.59
C ALA A 86 10.74 14.35 -8.85
N SER A 87 10.12 15.31 -9.55
CA SER A 87 9.72 16.57 -8.93
C SER A 87 8.48 16.40 -8.07
N GLY A 88 8.32 17.26 -7.09
CA GLY A 88 7.17 17.28 -6.20
C GLY A 88 7.54 16.90 -4.78
N ASP A 89 6.60 17.13 -3.87
CA ASP A 89 6.77 16.86 -2.45
C ASP A 89 6.21 15.49 -2.11
N GLU A 90 7.07 14.60 -1.67
CA GLU A 90 6.74 13.22 -1.32
C GLU A 90 5.71 13.14 -0.19
N TRP A 91 5.78 14.03 0.79
CA TRP A 91 4.83 14.04 1.90
C TRP A 91 3.44 14.46 1.45
N HIS A 92 3.36 15.43 0.54
CA HIS A 92 2.09 15.85 -0.05
C HIS A 92 1.49 14.72 -0.88
N SER A 93 2.32 14.02 -1.66
CA SER A 93 1.88 12.89 -2.46
C SER A 93 1.38 11.75 -1.59
N LEU A 94 2.06 11.47 -0.47
CA LEU A 94 1.63 10.45 0.49
C LEU A 94 0.28 10.82 1.10
N ASP A 95 0.10 12.07 1.49
CA ASP A 95 -1.15 12.56 2.07
C ASP A 95 -2.31 12.39 1.08
N ARG A 96 -2.09 12.74 -0.18
CA ARG A 96 -3.09 12.57 -1.24
C ARG A 96 -3.44 11.10 -1.44
N LEU A 97 -2.45 10.21 -1.39
CA LEU A 97 -2.68 8.76 -1.52
C LEU A 97 -3.55 8.24 -0.38
N VAL A 98 -3.23 8.61 0.85
CA VAL A 98 -3.99 8.17 2.03
C VAL A 98 -5.43 8.66 1.94
N CYS A 99 -5.63 9.93 1.56
CA CYS A 99 -6.97 10.49 1.39
C CYS A 99 -7.76 9.76 0.30
N ALA A 100 -7.12 9.45 -0.83
CA ALA A 100 -7.76 8.74 -1.93
C ALA A 100 -8.18 7.32 -1.53
N VAL A 101 -7.34 6.62 -0.78
CA VAL A 101 -7.64 5.26 -0.30
C VAL A 101 -8.78 5.29 0.71
N CYS A 102 -8.79 6.25 1.62
CA CYS A 102 -9.85 6.37 2.62
C CYS A 102 -11.19 6.75 2.00
N ALA A 103 -11.18 7.49 0.89
CA ALA A 103 -12.40 7.90 0.20
C ALA A 103 -12.97 6.84 -0.75
N ALA A 104 -12.17 5.84 -1.07
CA ALA A 104 -12.55 4.81 -2.06
C ALA A 104 -13.62 3.83 -1.56
#